data_2e17e7dfc8a93295c090f39c856f39ef
#
_entry.id   2e17e7dfc8a93295c090f39c856f39ef
#
_cell.length_a   1.000
_cell.length_b   1.000
_cell.length_c   1.000
_cell.angle_alpha   90.00
_cell.angle_beta   90.00
_cell.angle_gamma   90.00
#
_symmetry.space_group_name_H-M   'P 1'
#
loop_
_entity.id
_entity.type
_entity.pdbx_description
1 polymer ?
#
loop_
_entity_poly.entity_id
_entity_poly.type
_entity_poly.pdbx_seq_one_letter_code
_entity_poly.pdbx_strand_id
1 'polypeptide(L)'
;VLANKMDAPNTQEVDIAGNVCESGDLFARDRPMPDVEEGDLLAILNAGAYGFTMSSNYNSRPKASEVLVKDGECFLTRERETFEDLFNKQIIPDYLQ
;
A
#
# COMPACT_ATOMS: atom_id res chain seq x y z
N VAL A 1 -4.13 -6.30 -10.39
CA VAL A 1 -5.42 -6.99 -10.62
C VAL A 1 -6.46 -6.52 -9.62
N LEU A 2 -7.73 -6.61 -9.97
CA LEU A 2 -8.85 -6.47 -9.04
C LEU A 2 -9.04 -7.80 -8.29
N ALA A 3 -8.67 -7.83 -7.02
CA ALA A 3 -8.66 -9.08 -6.24
C ALA A 3 -10.07 -9.66 -6.02
N ASN A 4 -11.07 -8.80 -5.95
CA ASN A 4 -12.47 -9.21 -5.76
C ASN A 4 -13.26 -9.41 -7.07
N LYS A 5 -12.63 -9.17 -8.25
CA LYS A 5 -13.26 -9.28 -9.58
C LYS A 5 -12.29 -9.93 -10.58
N MET A 6 -11.53 -10.95 -10.17
CA MET A 6 -10.45 -11.52 -11.00
C MET A 6 -10.91 -12.11 -12.32
N ASP A 7 -12.13 -12.65 -12.38
CA ASP A 7 -12.70 -13.29 -13.57
C ASP A 7 -13.51 -12.31 -14.45
N ALA A 8 -13.64 -11.04 -14.03
CA ALA A 8 -14.36 -10.04 -14.81
C ALA A 8 -13.57 -9.61 -16.04
N PRO A 9 -14.22 -9.37 -17.20
CA PRO A 9 -13.53 -8.90 -18.40
C PRO A 9 -13.02 -7.47 -18.21
N ASN A 10 -11.90 -7.14 -18.87
CA ASN A 10 -11.42 -5.77 -18.94
C ASN A 10 -12.35 -4.94 -19.82
N THR A 11 -12.85 -3.83 -19.27
CA THR A 11 -13.81 -2.94 -19.93
C THR A 11 -13.33 -1.51 -20.06
N GLN A 12 -12.21 -1.17 -19.41
CA GLN A 12 -11.64 0.18 -19.40
C GLN A 12 -10.12 0.16 -19.26
N GLU A 13 -9.50 1.30 -19.52
CA GLU A 13 -8.09 1.55 -19.21
C GLU A 13 -8.00 2.59 -18.09
N VAL A 14 -7.17 2.31 -17.09
CA VAL A 14 -7.00 3.17 -15.92
C VAL A 14 -5.53 3.35 -15.56
N ASP A 15 -5.20 4.48 -14.96
CA ASP A 15 -3.94 4.66 -14.27
C ASP A 15 -4.08 4.17 -12.82
N ILE A 16 -3.07 3.47 -12.33
CA ILE A 16 -3.01 3.00 -10.94
C ILE A 16 -1.98 3.83 -10.20
N ALA A 17 -2.44 4.62 -9.26
CA ALA A 17 -1.60 5.49 -8.45
C ALA A 17 -1.90 5.34 -6.97
N GLY A 18 -0.93 5.67 -6.12
CA GLY A 18 -1.17 5.85 -4.70
C GLY A 18 -1.85 7.18 -4.40
N ASN A 19 -2.00 7.50 -3.14
CA ASN A 19 -2.78 8.63 -2.67
C ASN A 19 -1.93 9.80 -2.14
N VAL A 20 -0.66 9.87 -2.52
CA VAL A 20 0.25 10.95 -2.14
C VAL A 20 0.71 11.74 -3.37
N CYS A 21 1.18 12.98 -3.15
CA CYS A 21 1.63 13.88 -4.20
C CYS A 21 3.08 13.62 -4.66
N GLU A 22 3.48 12.36 -4.74
CA GLU A 22 4.79 11.90 -5.20
C GLU A 22 4.65 11.24 -6.57
N SER A 23 5.39 11.71 -7.57
CA SER A 23 5.32 11.19 -8.94
C SER A 23 5.75 9.71 -9.05
N GLY A 24 6.57 9.22 -8.12
CA GLY A 24 6.94 7.81 -8.00
C GLY A 24 5.81 6.91 -7.48
N ASP A 25 4.71 7.48 -7.01
CA ASP A 25 3.54 6.75 -6.51
C ASP A 25 2.56 6.37 -7.63
N LEU A 26 3.08 6.18 -8.83
CA LEU A 26 2.35 5.72 -10.01
C LEU A 26 2.79 4.28 -10.34
N PHE A 27 1.90 3.33 -10.20
CA PHE A 27 2.17 1.90 -10.40
C PHE A 27 1.95 1.44 -11.84
N ALA A 28 1.00 2.02 -12.53
CA ALA A 28 0.71 1.68 -13.94
C ALA A 28 0.00 2.82 -14.65
N ARG A 29 0.20 2.90 -15.98
CA ARG A 29 -0.55 3.77 -16.89
C ARG A 29 -1.29 2.93 -17.92
N ASP A 30 -2.43 3.43 -18.34
CA ASP A 30 -3.25 2.83 -19.40
C ASP A 30 -3.44 1.32 -19.19
N ARG A 31 -3.67 0.92 -17.94
CA ARG A 31 -3.81 -0.48 -17.56
C ARG A 31 -5.21 -0.98 -17.89
N PRO A 32 -5.35 -2.02 -18.75
CA PRO A 32 -6.64 -2.65 -18.96
C PRO A 32 -7.14 -3.29 -17.65
N MET A 33 -8.35 -2.91 -17.24
CA MET A 33 -8.97 -3.37 -15.99
C MET A 33 -10.46 -3.64 -16.21
N PRO A 34 -11.05 -4.51 -15.39
CA PRO A 34 -12.50 -4.57 -15.24
C PRO A 34 -13.06 -3.24 -14.75
N ASP A 35 -14.36 -3.09 -14.72
CA ASP A 35 -15.01 -1.93 -14.14
C ASP A 35 -14.65 -1.79 -12.66
N VAL A 36 -14.05 -0.66 -12.31
CA VAL A 36 -13.49 -0.37 -10.98
C VAL A 36 -14.40 0.59 -10.23
N GLU A 37 -14.75 0.24 -9.02
CA GLU A 37 -15.60 1.02 -8.13
C GLU A 37 -14.88 1.34 -6.83
N GLU A 38 -15.34 2.39 -6.16
CA GLU A 38 -14.86 2.72 -4.81
C GLU A 38 -15.10 1.55 -3.85
N GLY A 39 -14.07 1.16 -3.12
CA GLY A 39 -14.10 0.00 -2.22
C GLY A 39 -13.58 -1.30 -2.83
N ASP A 40 -13.32 -1.34 -4.13
CA ASP A 40 -12.69 -2.50 -4.75
C ASP A 40 -11.27 -2.74 -4.22
N LEU A 41 -10.86 -3.99 -4.19
CA LEU A 41 -9.55 -4.41 -3.71
C LEU A 41 -8.57 -4.60 -4.87
N LEU A 42 -7.49 -3.83 -4.86
CA LEU A 42 -6.39 -3.98 -5.83
C LEU A 42 -5.27 -4.81 -5.24
N ALA A 43 -4.71 -5.71 -6.02
CA ALA A 43 -3.51 -6.45 -5.68
C ALA A 43 -2.41 -6.21 -6.72
N ILE A 44 -1.23 -5.81 -6.23
CA ILE A 44 -0.01 -5.73 -7.02
C ILE A 44 0.74 -7.05 -6.82
N LEU A 45 0.88 -7.81 -7.89
CA LEU A 45 1.49 -9.13 -7.85
C LEU A 45 3.02 -9.03 -7.90
N ASN A 46 3.70 -10.06 -7.38
CA ASN A 46 5.17 -10.19 -7.39
C ASN A 46 5.90 -9.00 -6.71
N ALA A 47 5.27 -8.38 -5.72
CA ALA A 47 5.81 -7.22 -5.03
C ALA A 47 6.37 -7.53 -3.62
N GLY A 48 6.31 -8.77 -3.15
CA GLY A 48 6.65 -9.14 -1.78
C GLY A 48 8.07 -8.77 -1.36
N ALA A 49 9.06 -8.95 -2.25
CA ALA A 49 10.45 -8.69 -1.93
C ALA A 49 10.76 -7.19 -1.70
N TYR A 50 10.05 -6.30 -2.38
CA TYR A 50 10.34 -4.85 -2.37
C TYR A 50 9.16 -4.00 -1.90
N GLY A 51 7.97 -4.54 -1.81
CA GLY A 51 6.76 -3.78 -1.46
C GLY A 51 6.90 -3.03 -0.15
N PHE A 52 7.29 -3.71 0.92
CA PHE A 52 7.52 -3.07 2.21
C PHE A 52 8.82 -2.27 2.24
N THR A 53 9.94 -2.84 1.77
CA THR A 53 11.27 -2.22 1.90
C THR A 53 11.42 -0.92 1.11
N MET A 54 10.66 -0.75 0.02
CA MET A 54 10.61 0.49 -0.75
C MET A 54 9.51 1.45 -0.27
N SER A 55 8.65 1.03 0.64
CA SER A 55 7.64 1.92 1.22
C SER A 55 8.28 2.99 2.11
N SER A 56 7.63 4.12 2.24
CA SER A 56 8.08 5.22 3.07
C SER A 56 6.96 5.78 3.93
N ASN A 57 7.32 6.60 4.90
CA ASN A 57 6.37 7.36 5.71
C ASN A 57 6.08 8.74 5.12
N TYR A 58 6.24 8.92 3.82
CA TYR A 58 5.97 10.19 3.15
C TYR A 58 4.57 10.71 3.49
N ASN A 59 4.45 11.99 3.77
CA ASN A 59 3.24 12.64 4.29
C ASN A 59 2.74 12.06 5.62
N SER A 60 3.66 11.56 6.46
CA SER A 60 3.36 10.97 7.78
C SER A 60 2.36 9.81 7.72
N ARG A 61 2.44 9.00 6.67
CA ARG A 61 1.60 7.81 6.56
C ARG A 61 2.27 6.60 7.21
N PRO A 62 1.60 5.96 8.16
CA PRO A 62 2.09 4.71 8.73
C PRO A 62 2.21 3.61 7.67
N LYS A 63 3.25 2.79 7.77
CA LYS A 63 3.44 1.65 6.86
C LYS A 63 2.46 0.53 7.17
N ALA A 64 2.13 -0.23 6.13
CA ALA A 64 1.22 -1.37 6.23
C ALA A 64 1.82 -2.53 7.01
N SER A 65 0.95 -3.41 7.50
CA SER A 65 1.35 -4.72 8.04
C SER A 65 1.92 -5.63 6.95
N GLU A 66 2.71 -6.62 7.35
CA GLU A 66 3.12 -7.73 6.49
C GLU A 66 2.47 -9.03 6.97
N VAL A 67 1.96 -9.80 6.03
CA VAL A 67 1.26 -11.05 6.27
C VAL A 67 1.84 -12.15 5.38
N LEU A 68 2.20 -13.26 5.97
CA LEU A 68 2.56 -14.46 5.26
C LEU A 68 1.31 -15.32 5.06
N VAL A 69 1.08 -15.76 3.82
CA VAL A 69 0.01 -16.71 3.51
C VAL A 69 0.64 -18.05 3.16
N LYS A 70 0.23 -19.09 3.86
CA LYS A 70 0.67 -20.46 3.61
C LYS A 70 -0.50 -21.43 3.84
N ASP A 71 -0.71 -22.33 2.88
CA ASP A 71 -1.73 -23.38 2.95
C ASP A 71 -3.15 -22.85 3.29
N GLY A 72 -3.48 -21.65 2.79
CA GLY A 72 -4.78 -21.00 3.04
C GLY A 72 -4.88 -20.27 4.39
N GLU A 73 -3.83 -20.28 5.21
CA GLU A 73 -3.77 -19.57 6.49
C GLU A 73 -2.95 -18.30 6.38
N CYS A 74 -3.30 -17.30 7.20
CA CYS A 74 -2.65 -16.01 7.26
C CYS A 74 -1.88 -15.84 8.59
N PHE A 75 -0.62 -15.47 8.50
CA PHE A 75 0.25 -15.23 9.63
C PHE A 75 0.77 -13.81 9.61
N LEU A 76 0.47 -13.03 10.65
CA LEU A 76 1.01 -11.69 10.79
C LEU A 76 2.52 -11.78 11.07
N THR A 77 3.36 -11.20 10.20
CA THR A 77 4.81 -11.18 10.34
C THR A 77 5.34 -9.80 10.72
N ARG A 78 4.55 -8.75 10.50
CA ARG A 78 4.82 -7.37 10.93
C ARG A 78 3.52 -6.66 11.23
N GLU A 79 3.44 -6.03 12.38
CA GLU A 79 2.31 -5.18 12.75
C GLU A 79 2.26 -3.92 11.87
N ARG A 80 1.06 -3.39 11.67
CA ARG A 80 0.87 -2.08 11.05
C ARG A 80 1.45 -1.00 11.94
N GLU A 81 2.18 -0.04 11.37
CA GLU A 81 2.64 1.14 12.11
C GLU A 81 1.47 1.96 12.64
N THR A 82 1.65 2.50 13.82
CA THR A 82 0.78 3.53 14.42
C THR A 82 1.36 4.92 14.16
N PHE A 83 0.60 5.96 14.43
CA PHE A 83 1.15 7.33 14.39
C PHE A 83 2.27 7.54 15.41
N GLU A 84 2.20 6.89 16.56
CA GLU A 84 3.24 6.97 17.59
C GLU A 84 4.59 6.44 17.07
N ASP A 85 4.59 5.40 16.25
CA ASP A 85 5.81 4.86 15.64
C ASP A 85 6.56 5.88 14.77
N LEU A 86 5.86 6.88 14.23
CA LEU A 86 6.44 7.92 13.38
C LEU A 86 7.26 8.94 14.18
N PHE A 87 6.92 9.17 15.45
CA PHE A 87 7.54 10.24 16.24
C PHE A 87 8.11 9.79 17.59
N ASN A 88 8.05 8.51 17.96
CA ASN A 88 8.54 7.98 19.23
C ASN A 88 10.05 8.20 19.48
N LYS A 89 10.80 8.50 18.41
CA LYS A 89 12.23 8.85 18.49
C LYS A 89 12.51 10.35 18.42
N GLN A 90 11.47 11.18 18.31
CA GLN A 90 11.64 12.63 18.31
C GLN A 90 11.86 13.13 19.73
N ILE A 91 12.75 14.09 19.86
CA ILE A 91 13.09 14.73 21.14
C ILE A 91 12.71 16.20 21.04
N ILE A 92 11.91 16.70 21.99
CA ILE A 92 11.61 18.10 22.10
C ILE A 92 12.77 18.77 22.87
N PRO A 93 13.57 19.64 22.24
CA PRO A 93 14.65 20.34 22.91
C PRO A 93 14.12 21.20 24.05
N ASP A 94 14.94 21.38 25.12
CA ASP A 94 14.52 22.10 26.32
C ASP A 94 14.00 23.52 26.06
N TYR A 95 14.56 24.21 25.06
CA TYR A 95 14.14 25.59 24.71
C TYR A 95 12.75 25.66 24.04
N LEU A 96 12.15 24.51 23.68
CA LEU A 96 10.80 24.41 23.13
C LEU A 96 9.77 23.89 24.15
N GLN A 97 10.22 23.57 25.33
CA GLN A 97 9.36 23.04 26.39
C GLN A 97 8.72 24.16 27.23
#